data_f434aa822f404845f5292345b3f4acb0
#
_entry.id   f434aa822f404845f5292345b3f4acb0
#
_cell.length_a   1.000
_cell.length_b   1.000
_cell.length_c   1.000
_cell.angle_alpha   90.00
_cell.angle_beta   90.00
_cell.angle_gamma   90.00
#
_symmetry.space_group_name_H-M   'P 1'
#
loop_
_entity.id
_entity.type
_entity.pdbx_description
1 polymer ?
#
loop_
_entity_poly.entity_id
_entity_poly.type
_entity_poly.pdbx_seq_one_letter_code
_entity_poly.pdbx_strand_id
1 'polypeptide(L)'
;MLVLGGNMNFLISIILTALLIFIGRKFIKKHSILCYIVTGIISLLIIITSYSGAISSFPPFIKNNIMPLFTKSTFATSIFVVVMYTGALKNGSKLMKILMPIRAELSIIASILTLAHNISFGRYHFVTLFTNPKSMSLNMILAAIISIILISIMIPLMITSFPMIRKKMKYKSWKMLQRSAYAFYGLIYIHVMLIMLPIAKCGNLQYILNVLIYSLVFLIYATMRVNKALNKKVFNKSRTVTSYCIAVVAFACITAYALMPSLAQKNTASASKRKNN
;
A
#
# COMPACT_ATOMS: atom_id res chain seq x y z
N MET A 1 -6.34 19.19 -22.72
CA MET A 1 -5.31 19.05 -21.69
C MET A 1 -5.81 18.01 -20.69
N LEU A 2 -5.34 16.77 -20.81
CA LEU A 2 -5.73 15.67 -19.94
C LEU A 2 -5.37 16.06 -18.51
N VAL A 3 -6.38 16.35 -17.70
CA VAL A 3 -6.24 16.47 -16.25
C VAL A 3 -5.88 15.06 -15.74
N LEU A 4 -4.59 14.75 -15.68
CA LEU A 4 -4.03 13.60 -14.94
C LEU A 4 -4.21 13.83 -13.44
N GLY A 5 -5.32 14.50 -13.08
CA GLY A 5 -5.66 14.92 -11.75
C GLY A 5 -5.95 13.75 -10.83
N GLY A 6 -4.97 13.39 -10.07
CA GLY A 6 -5.20 12.82 -8.74
C GLY A 6 -5.40 11.32 -8.63
N ASN A 7 -5.41 10.51 -9.68
CA ASN A 7 -6.08 9.24 -9.57
C ASN A 7 -5.28 7.97 -9.92
N MET A 8 -4.12 8.10 -10.51
CA MET A 8 -3.17 6.98 -10.66
C MET A 8 -1.99 7.12 -9.68
N ASN A 9 -2.26 7.66 -8.50
CA ASN A 9 -1.23 7.98 -7.51
C ASN A 9 -0.35 6.78 -7.16
N PHE A 10 -0.94 5.58 -7.14
CA PHE A 10 -0.18 4.37 -6.81
C PHE A 10 0.82 3.99 -7.91
N LEU A 11 0.41 4.06 -9.18
CA LEU A 11 1.31 3.81 -10.31
C LEU A 11 2.46 4.84 -10.35
N ILE A 12 2.12 6.11 -10.19
CA ILE A 12 3.12 7.20 -10.10
C ILE A 12 4.07 6.93 -8.93
N SER A 13 3.55 6.52 -7.77
CA SER A 13 4.35 6.18 -6.60
C SER A 13 5.30 5.01 -6.86
N ILE A 14 4.89 3.97 -7.60
CA ILE A 14 5.76 2.85 -7.98
C ILE A 14 6.91 3.34 -8.86
N ILE A 15 6.62 4.19 -9.87
CA ILE A 15 7.63 4.76 -10.75
C ILE A 15 8.62 5.62 -9.95
N LEU A 16 8.12 6.52 -9.09
CA LEU A 16 8.96 7.36 -8.24
C LEU A 16 9.83 6.52 -7.28
N THR A 17 9.28 5.46 -6.71
CA THR A 17 10.03 4.53 -5.84
C THR A 17 11.12 3.81 -6.63
N ALA A 18 10.84 3.36 -7.85
CA ALA A 18 11.83 2.74 -8.71
C ALA A 18 12.97 3.71 -9.06
N LEU A 19 12.63 4.96 -9.39
CA LEU A 19 13.61 6.03 -9.65
C LEU A 19 14.45 6.35 -8.41
N LEU A 20 13.80 6.50 -7.25
CA LEU A 20 14.48 6.72 -5.97
C LEU A 20 15.52 5.63 -5.69
N ILE A 21 15.16 4.37 -5.90
CA ILE A 21 16.06 3.25 -5.67
C ILE A 21 17.17 3.20 -6.73
N PHE A 22 16.82 3.41 -7.99
CA PHE A 22 17.80 3.37 -9.06
C PHE A 22 18.91 4.40 -8.87
N ILE A 23 18.55 5.64 -8.54
CA ILE A 23 19.46 6.77 -8.36
C ILE A 23 20.05 6.76 -6.93
N GLY A 24 19.18 6.60 -5.91
CA GLY A 24 19.50 6.89 -4.52
C GLY A 24 20.02 5.72 -3.68
N ARG A 25 20.00 4.46 -4.18
CA ARG A 25 20.32 3.27 -3.36
C ARG A 25 21.66 3.33 -2.62
N LYS A 26 22.72 3.84 -3.28
CA LYS A 26 24.05 3.97 -2.66
C LYS A 26 24.03 5.02 -1.54
N PHE A 27 23.35 6.14 -1.79
CA PHE A 27 23.19 7.22 -0.83
C PHE A 27 22.36 6.76 0.37
N ILE A 28 21.21 6.13 0.14
CA ILE A 28 20.33 5.58 1.19
C ILE A 28 21.11 4.62 2.10
N LYS A 29 21.97 3.76 1.49
CA LYS A 29 22.77 2.84 2.27
C LYS A 29 23.86 3.53 3.08
N LYS A 30 24.55 4.50 2.51
CA LYS A 30 25.66 5.21 3.14
C LYS A 30 25.18 6.20 4.21
N HIS A 31 24.05 6.89 3.96
CA HIS A 31 23.55 7.98 4.78
C HIS A 31 22.13 7.69 5.31
N SER A 32 21.90 6.46 5.80
CA SER A 32 20.58 6.01 6.24
C SER A 32 19.95 6.91 7.32
N ILE A 33 20.72 7.35 8.31
CA ILE A 33 20.25 8.24 9.39
C ILE A 33 19.76 9.57 8.81
N LEU A 34 20.53 10.17 7.90
CA LEU A 34 20.11 11.40 7.21
C LEU A 34 18.80 11.20 6.46
N CYS A 35 18.65 10.07 5.76
CA CYS A 35 17.39 9.73 5.07
C CYS A 35 16.22 9.63 6.04
N TYR A 36 16.40 9.05 7.24
CA TYR A 36 15.34 8.97 8.25
C TYR A 36 14.98 10.35 8.79
N ILE A 37 15.96 11.21 9.06
CA ILE A 37 15.74 12.60 9.53
C ILE A 37 14.96 13.39 8.47
N VAL A 38 15.43 13.37 7.22
CA VAL A 38 14.75 14.06 6.11
C VAL A 38 13.32 13.55 5.93
N THR A 39 13.11 12.23 5.98
CA THR A 39 11.77 11.64 5.90
C THR A 39 10.90 12.07 7.08
N GLY A 40 11.47 12.16 8.28
CA GLY A 40 10.79 12.66 9.48
C GLY A 40 10.36 14.11 9.33
N ILE A 41 11.24 14.97 8.83
CA ILE A 41 10.92 16.40 8.56
C ILE A 41 9.80 16.51 7.53
N ILE A 42 9.89 15.79 6.40
CA ILE A 42 8.83 15.77 5.39
C ILE A 42 7.50 15.30 6.02
N SER A 43 7.54 14.27 6.85
CA SER A 43 6.36 13.75 7.55
C SER A 43 5.73 14.79 8.48
N LEU A 44 6.55 15.52 9.23
CA LEU A 44 6.09 16.61 10.10
C LEU A 44 5.46 17.75 9.29
N LEU A 45 6.07 18.15 8.18
CA LEU A 45 5.51 19.17 7.29
C LEU A 45 4.15 18.74 6.71
N ILE A 46 3.99 17.47 6.32
CA ILE A 46 2.71 16.92 5.85
C ILE A 46 1.65 16.97 6.95
N ILE A 47 2.00 16.62 8.17
CA ILE A 47 1.10 16.67 9.31
C ILE A 47 0.67 18.12 9.56
N ILE A 48 1.62 19.04 9.70
CA ILE A 48 1.35 20.47 9.96
C ILE A 48 0.45 21.06 8.86
N THR A 49 0.79 20.87 7.59
CA THR A 49 0.00 21.41 6.46
C THR A 49 -1.39 20.78 6.36
N SER A 50 -1.55 19.51 6.78
CA SER A 50 -2.87 18.86 6.85
C SER A 50 -3.75 19.43 7.96
N TYR A 51 -3.16 19.76 9.12
CA TYR A 51 -3.90 20.32 10.26
C TYR A 51 -4.23 21.81 10.11
N SER A 52 -3.29 22.58 9.54
CA SER A 52 -3.51 24.03 9.30
C SER A 52 -4.46 24.33 8.14
N GLY A 53 -4.83 23.30 7.34
CA GLY A 53 -5.59 23.51 6.11
C GLY A 53 -4.79 24.15 4.97
N ALA A 54 -3.48 24.39 5.16
CA ALA A 54 -2.61 25.05 4.20
C ALA A 54 -2.51 24.31 2.85
N ILE A 55 -2.88 23.02 2.80
CA ILE A 55 -2.95 22.28 1.54
C ILE A 55 -3.92 22.93 0.54
N SER A 56 -4.97 23.61 1.01
CA SER A 56 -5.93 24.29 0.15
C SER A 56 -5.31 25.45 -0.63
N SER A 57 -4.28 26.09 -0.08
CA SER A 57 -3.58 27.25 -0.66
C SER A 57 -2.45 26.87 -1.61
N PHE A 58 -2.10 25.56 -1.72
CA PHE A 58 -1.04 25.14 -2.64
C PHE A 58 -1.47 25.23 -4.10
N PRO A 59 -0.52 25.46 -5.02
CA PRO A 59 -0.79 25.39 -6.45
C PRO A 59 -1.51 24.10 -6.84
N PRO A 60 -2.45 24.13 -7.79
CA PRO A 60 -3.26 22.96 -8.17
C PRO A 60 -2.44 21.70 -8.48
N PHE A 61 -1.28 21.87 -9.09
CA PHE A 61 -0.38 20.75 -9.38
C PHE A 61 0.11 20.04 -8.11
N ILE A 62 0.59 20.80 -7.11
CA ILE A 62 1.08 20.26 -5.84
C ILE A 62 -0.07 19.62 -5.07
N LYS A 63 -1.19 20.35 -4.94
CA LYS A 63 -2.38 19.89 -4.20
C LYS A 63 -2.95 18.59 -4.76
N ASN A 64 -3.07 18.49 -6.08
CA ASN A 64 -3.78 17.37 -6.72
C ASN A 64 -2.89 16.17 -7.08
N ASN A 65 -1.57 16.38 -7.27
CA ASN A 65 -0.67 15.32 -7.72
C ASN A 65 0.38 14.92 -6.69
N ILE A 66 0.99 15.89 -5.98
CA ILE A 66 2.09 15.60 -5.05
C ILE A 66 1.56 15.25 -3.65
N MET A 67 0.71 16.10 -3.09
CA MET A 67 0.18 15.89 -1.74
C MET A 67 -0.53 14.54 -1.56
N PRO A 68 -1.33 14.05 -2.52
CA PRO A 68 -1.98 12.75 -2.40
C PRO A 68 -1.02 11.55 -2.32
N LEU A 69 0.21 11.65 -2.85
CA LEU A 69 1.20 10.59 -2.74
C LEU A 69 1.56 10.29 -1.27
N PHE A 70 1.57 11.32 -0.45
CA PHE A 70 1.89 11.24 0.97
C PHE A 70 0.62 11.10 1.82
N THR A 71 -0.36 11.95 1.61
CA THR A 71 -1.58 11.99 2.43
C THR A 71 -2.44 10.73 2.27
N LYS A 72 -2.44 10.09 1.09
CA LYS A 72 -3.09 8.79 0.84
C LYS A 72 -2.13 7.60 1.02
N SER A 73 -0.90 7.83 1.50
CA SER A 73 0.13 6.81 1.74
C SER A 73 0.52 5.96 0.52
N THR A 74 0.22 6.41 -0.70
CA THR A 74 0.51 5.61 -1.91
C THR A 74 2.01 5.46 -2.14
N PHE A 75 2.80 6.50 -1.82
CA PHE A 75 4.26 6.46 -1.90
C PHE A 75 4.86 5.52 -0.85
N ALA A 76 4.40 5.57 0.40
CA ALA A 76 4.84 4.63 1.43
C ALA A 76 4.48 3.18 1.07
N THR A 77 3.26 2.95 0.55
CA THR A 77 2.82 1.62 0.10
C THR A 77 3.70 1.10 -1.05
N SER A 78 4.09 1.94 -2.02
CA SER A 78 4.97 1.53 -3.11
C SER A 78 6.37 1.13 -2.62
N ILE A 79 6.89 1.81 -1.59
CA ILE A 79 8.16 1.41 -0.94
C ILE A 79 7.98 0.06 -0.23
N PHE A 80 6.87 -0.17 0.51
CA PHE A 80 6.58 -1.47 1.11
C PHE A 80 6.46 -2.58 0.07
N VAL A 81 5.87 -2.31 -1.10
CA VAL A 81 5.84 -3.26 -2.23
C VAL A 81 7.25 -3.71 -2.57
N VAL A 82 8.20 -2.79 -2.77
CA VAL A 82 9.61 -3.14 -3.07
C VAL A 82 10.24 -3.96 -1.94
N VAL A 83 10.01 -3.57 -0.68
CA VAL A 83 10.51 -4.30 0.50
C VAL A 83 10.01 -5.75 0.50
N MET A 84 8.73 -5.98 0.18
CA MET A 84 8.12 -7.31 0.18
C MET A 84 8.56 -8.13 -1.04
N TYR A 85 8.58 -7.53 -2.24
CA TYR A 85 9.08 -8.18 -3.44
C TYR A 85 10.52 -8.64 -3.31
N THR A 86 11.38 -7.87 -2.63
CA THR A 86 12.76 -8.28 -2.33
C THR A 86 12.82 -9.67 -1.67
N GLY A 87 11.86 -9.97 -0.76
CA GLY A 87 11.75 -11.29 -0.14
C GLY A 87 11.22 -12.40 -1.05
N ALA A 88 10.45 -12.06 -2.09
CA ALA A 88 9.87 -13.00 -3.05
C ALA A 88 10.82 -13.32 -4.22
N LEU A 89 11.77 -12.45 -4.53
CA LEU A 89 12.73 -12.65 -5.62
C LEU A 89 13.54 -13.94 -5.45
N LYS A 90 13.98 -14.51 -6.58
CA LYS A 90 14.87 -15.68 -6.62
C LYS A 90 16.19 -15.37 -5.90
N ASN A 91 16.63 -16.27 -5.04
CA ASN A 91 17.88 -16.13 -4.32
C ASN A 91 19.06 -15.96 -5.31
N GLY A 92 19.93 -14.98 -5.04
CA GLY A 92 21.09 -14.70 -5.88
C GLY A 92 20.80 -13.91 -7.16
N SER A 93 19.54 -13.57 -7.47
CA SER A 93 19.20 -12.74 -8.63
C SER A 93 19.84 -11.35 -8.54
N LYS A 94 20.14 -10.73 -9.69
CA LYS A 94 20.72 -9.37 -9.77
C LYS A 94 19.88 -8.36 -8.98
N LEU A 95 18.56 -8.40 -9.15
CA LEU A 95 17.64 -7.48 -8.47
C LEU A 95 17.63 -7.70 -6.95
N MET A 96 17.66 -8.96 -6.49
CA MET A 96 17.77 -9.26 -5.06
C MET A 96 19.06 -8.72 -4.45
N LYS A 97 20.20 -8.88 -5.15
CA LYS A 97 21.51 -8.36 -4.70
C LYS A 97 21.52 -6.84 -4.58
N ILE A 98 20.74 -6.14 -5.42
CA ILE A 98 20.59 -4.68 -5.40
C ILE A 98 19.72 -4.21 -4.24
N LEU A 99 18.57 -4.88 -4.01
CA LEU A 99 17.53 -4.42 -3.07
C LEU A 99 17.76 -4.89 -1.64
N MET A 100 18.33 -6.07 -1.43
CA MET A 100 18.50 -6.65 -0.10
C MET A 100 19.35 -5.77 0.85
N PRO A 101 20.43 -5.10 0.41
CA PRO A 101 21.23 -4.24 1.26
C PRO A 101 20.51 -3.00 1.81
N ILE A 102 19.48 -2.52 1.12
CA ILE A 102 18.72 -1.31 1.50
C ILE A 102 17.30 -1.61 1.98
N ARG A 103 16.95 -2.89 2.12
CA ARG A 103 15.60 -3.33 2.46
C ARG A 103 15.14 -2.82 3.83
N ALA A 104 16.03 -2.81 4.81
CA ALA A 104 15.73 -2.33 6.17
C ALA A 104 15.50 -0.82 6.16
N GLU A 105 16.36 -0.08 5.48
CA GLU A 105 16.30 1.37 5.33
C GLU A 105 14.98 1.78 4.65
N LEU A 106 14.61 1.12 3.56
CA LEU A 106 13.34 1.35 2.87
C LEU A 106 12.13 1.05 3.77
N SER A 107 12.18 -0.02 4.57
CA SER A 107 11.11 -0.36 5.52
C SER A 107 10.92 0.74 6.57
N ILE A 108 12.00 1.31 7.11
CA ILE A 108 11.95 2.40 8.09
C ILE A 108 11.36 3.66 7.45
N ILE A 109 11.86 4.06 6.27
CA ILE A 109 11.35 5.23 5.52
C ILE A 109 9.84 5.08 5.26
N ALA A 110 9.41 3.93 4.73
CA ALA A 110 8.00 3.67 4.47
C ALA A 110 7.14 3.76 5.73
N SER A 111 7.65 3.23 6.86
CA SER A 111 6.93 3.27 8.15
C SER A 111 6.77 4.70 8.67
N ILE A 112 7.81 5.55 8.58
CA ILE A 112 7.74 6.96 8.99
C ILE A 112 6.68 7.70 8.17
N LEU A 113 6.67 7.53 6.84
CA LEU A 113 5.66 8.13 5.96
C LEU A 113 4.25 7.62 6.25
N THR A 114 4.10 6.33 6.57
CA THR A 114 2.80 5.74 6.93
C THR A 114 2.28 6.28 8.26
N LEU A 115 3.15 6.53 9.24
CA LEU A 115 2.75 7.19 10.49
C LEU A 115 2.21 8.60 10.22
N ALA A 116 2.86 9.37 9.34
CA ALA A 116 2.35 10.68 8.94
C ALA A 116 0.95 10.60 8.32
N HIS A 117 0.70 9.62 7.44
CA HIS A 117 -0.63 9.36 6.88
C HIS A 117 -1.65 9.04 7.97
N ASN A 118 -1.32 8.15 8.91
CA ASN A 118 -2.23 7.78 9.99
C ASN A 118 -2.56 8.96 10.90
N ILE A 119 -1.61 9.84 11.18
CA ILE A 119 -1.84 11.05 11.98
C ILE A 119 -2.67 12.07 11.19
N SER A 120 -2.34 12.33 9.92
CA SER A 120 -3.01 13.35 9.11
C SER A 120 -4.43 12.95 8.70
N PHE A 121 -4.65 11.70 8.29
CA PHE A 121 -5.92 11.19 7.76
C PHE A 121 -6.62 10.21 8.71
N GLY A 122 -5.85 9.30 9.32
CA GLY A 122 -6.39 8.25 10.17
C GLY A 122 -7.06 8.79 11.42
N ARG A 123 -6.56 9.90 11.98
CA ARG A 123 -7.11 10.48 13.22
C ARG A 123 -8.61 10.67 13.16
N TYR A 124 -9.15 11.28 12.10
CA TYR A 124 -10.59 11.51 11.98
C TYR A 124 -11.35 10.18 12.06
N HIS A 125 -10.93 9.17 11.33
CA HIS A 125 -11.57 7.87 11.32
C HIS A 125 -11.41 7.12 12.65
N PHE A 126 -10.25 7.24 13.32
CA PHE A 126 -10.05 6.64 14.63
C PHE A 126 -10.91 7.31 15.70
N VAL A 127 -10.94 8.64 15.76
CA VAL A 127 -11.80 9.37 16.70
C VAL A 127 -13.26 9.00 16.45
N THR A 128 -13.74 9.04 15.20
CA THR A 128 -15.12 8.71 14.85
C THR A 128 -15.47 7.25 15.20
N LEU A 129 -14.53 6.31 15.02
CA LEU A 129 -14.73 4.90 15.37
C LEU A 129 -15.06 4.72 16.86
N PHE A 130 -14.42 5.50 17.76
CA PHE A 130 -14.63 5.39 19.21
C PHE A 130 -15.73 6.32 19.73
N THR A 131 -16.03 7.43 19.06
CA THR A 131 -17.01 8.42 19.55
C THR A 131 -18.37 8.27 18.89
N ASN A 132 -18.44 7.98 17.58
CA ASN A 132 -19.69 7.88 16.83
C ASN A 132 -19.59 6.86 15.67
N PRO A 133 -19.42 5.57 15.95
CA PRO A 133 -19.27 4.55 14.92
C PRO A 133 -20.49 4.40 14.01
N LYS A 134 -21.68 4.77 14.51
CA LYS A 134 -22.93 4.70 13.73
C LYS A 134 -22.96 5.65 12.53
N SER A 135 -22.14 6.70 12.54
CA SER A 135 -22.02 7.62 11.40
C SER A 135 -21.11 7.09 10.27
N MET A 136 -20.41 5.98 10.50
CA MET A 136 -19.50 5.38 9.53
C MET A 136 -20.16 4.23 8.78
N SER A 137 -19.82 4.09 7.49
CA SER A 137 -20.18 2.87 6.76
C SER A 137 -19.41 1.65 7.29
N LEU A 138 -20.00 0.46 7.16
CA LEU A 138 -19.33 -0.79 7.60
C LEU A 138 -17.94 -0.95 7.01
N ASN A 139 -17.75 -0.62 5.72
CA ASN A 139 -16.45 -0.70 5.08
C ASN A 139 -15.41 0.24 5.73
N MET A 140 -15.82 1.45 6.13
CA MET A 140 -14.94 2.40 6.82
C MET A 140 -14.62 1.96 8.24
N ILE A 141 -15.59 1.36 8.96
CA ILE A 141 -15.35 0.76 10.29
C ILE A 141 -14.29 -0.34 10.17
N LEU A 142 -14.49 -1.28 9.25
CA LEU A 142 -13.55 -2.38 9.02
C LEU A 142 -12.17 -1.86 8.59
N ALA A 143 -12.10 -0.87 7.70
CA ALA A 143 -10.86 -0.26 7.29
C ALA A 143 -10.12 0.42 8.46
N ALA A 144 -10.84 1.10 9.36
CA ALA A 144 -10.26 1.72 10.55
C ALA A 144 -9.72 0.67 11.55
N ILE A 145 -10.46 -0.41 11.79
CA ILE A 145 -10.01 -1.54 12.63
C ILE A 145 -8.74 -2.17 12.04
N ILE A 146 -8.73 -2.46 10.74
CA ILE A 146 -7.55 -3.03 10.06
C ILE A 146 -6.36 -2.06 10.15
N SER A 147 -6.59 -0.74 10.08
CA SER A 147 -5.50 0.25 10.25
C SER A 147 -4.86 0.16 11.63
N ILE A 148 -5.65 -0.04 12.70
CA ILE A 148 -5.11 -0.23 14.05
C ILE A 148 -4.24 -1.49 14.11
N ILE A 149 -4.69 -2.59 13.51
CA ILE A 149 -3.92 -3.85 13.44
C ILE A 149 -2.64 -3.64 12.61
N LEU A 150 -2.72 -2.94 11.48
CA LEU A 150 -1.57 -2.60 10.64
C LEU A 150 -0.52 -1.80 11.40
N ILE A 151 -0.92 -0.76 12.15
CA ILE A 151 -0.03 0.04 12.99
C ILE A 151 0.64 -0.83 14.05
N SER A 152 -0.14 -1.69 14.72
CA SER A 152 0.34 -2.59 15.77
C SER A 152 1.39 -3.59 15.27
N ILE A 153 1.31 -4.02 14.01
CA ILE A 153 2.32 -4.89 13.38
C ILE A 153 3.49 -4.06 12.84
N MET A 154 3.22 -2.90 12.26
CA MET A 154 4.23 -2.05 11.60
C MET A 154 5.27 -1.51 12.60
N ILE A 155 4.82 -1.04 13.76
CA ILE A 155 5.72 -0.42 14.76
C ILE A 155 6.83 -1.40 15.21
N PRO A 156 6.54 -2.63 15.67
CA PRO A 156 7.58 -3.60 16.01
C PRO A 156 8.48 -3.98 14.83
N LEU A 157 7.91 -4.10 13.62
CA LEU A 157 8.69 -4.38 12.40
C LEU A 157 9.66 -3.24 12.08
N MET A 158 9.21 -1.98 12.21
CA MET A 158 10.05 -0.79 12.00
C MET A 158 11.17 -0.73 13.04
N ILE A 159 10.84 -0.85 14.34
CA ILE A 159 11.79 -0.78 15.44
C ILE A 159 12.88 -1.85 15.29
N THR A 160 12.50 -3.09 14.98
CA THR A 160 13.45 -4.20 14.82
C THR A 160 14.19 -4.21 13.47
N SER A 161 13.88 -3.28 12.58
CA SER A 161 14.63 -3.02 11.36
C SER A 161 15.87 -2.15 11.60
N PHE A 162 15.92 -1.39 12.71
CA PHE A 162 17.12 -0.63 13.10
C PHE A 162 18.27 -1.57 13.49
N PRO A 163 19.47 -1.41 12.91
CA PRO A 163 20.61 -2.28 13.19
C PRO A 163 20.98 -2.40 14.68
N MET A 164 20.82 -1.29 15.44
CA MET A 164 21.11 -1.22 16.87
C MET A 164 20.20 -2.17 17.66
N ILE A 165 18.92 -2.25 17.33
CA ILE A 165 17.93 -3.10 18.02
C ILE A 165 18.06 -4.55 17.52
N ARG A 166 18.17 -4.73 16.22
CA ARG A 166 18.33 -6.06 15.59
C ARG A 166 19.52 -6.83 16.18
N LYS A 167 20.66 -6.17 16.40
CA LYS A 167 21.88 -6.80 16.95
C LYS A 167 21.68 -7.33 18.38
N LYS A 168 20.76 -6.75 19.15
CA LYS A 168 20.44 -7.17 20.53
C LYS A 168 19.44 -8.34 20.59
N MET A 169 18.79 -8.68 19.48
CA MET A 169 17.77 -9.74 19.44
C MET A 169 18.37 -11.09 19.06
N LYS A 170 17.87 -12.16 19.68
CA LYS A 170 18.13 -13.53 19.23
C LYS A 170 17.58 -13.69 17.80
N TYR A 171 18.38 -14.26 16.90
CA TYR A 171 18.04 -14.42 15.47
C TYR A 171 16.68 -15.12 15.26
N LYS A 172 16.36 -16.16 16.05
CA LYS A 172 15.11 -16.90 15.95
C LYS A 172 13.90 -16.01 16.26
N SER A 173 13.97 -15.22 17.35
CA SER A 173 12.88 -14.30 17.74
C SER A 173 12.71 -13.17 16.73
N TRP A 174 13.81 -12.56 16.30
CA TRP A 174 13.76 -11.54 15.24
C TRP A 174 13.16 -12.09 13.94
N LYS A 175 13.56 -13.28 13.50
CA LYS A 175 13.03 -13.89 12.29
C LYS A 175 11.55 -14.25 12.40
N MET A 176 11.09 -14.66 13.59
CA MET A 176 9.68 -14.91 13.85
C MET A 176 8.86 -13.62 13.73
N LEU A 177 9.31 -12.53 14.35
CA LEU A 177 8.68 -11.22 14.23
C LEU A 177 8.65 -10.73 12.79
N GLN A 178 9.75 -10.85 12.05
CA GLN A 178 9.80 -10.45 10.63
C GLN A 178 8.83 -11.23 9.73
N ARG A 179 8.32 -12.39 10.15
CA ARG A 179 7.28 -13.12 9.41
C ARG A 179 5.91 -12.45 9.48
N SER A 180 5.63 -11.65 10.51
CA SER A 180 4.38 -10.88 10.58
C SER A 180 4.25 -9.86 9.44
N ALA A 181 5.36 -9.52 8.76
CA ALA A 181 5.33 -8.73 7.55
C ALA A 181 4.48 -9.34 6.42
N TYR A 182 4.25 -10.66 6.41
CA TYR A 182 3.34 -11.28 5.44
C TYR A 182 1.88 -10.92 5.73
N ALA A 183 1.49 -10.99 7.00
CA ALA A 183 0.15 -10.56 7.43
C ALA A 183 -0.02 -9.05 7.19
N PHE A 184 0.98 -8.24 7.56
CA PHE A 184 0.99 -6.80 7.31
C PHE A 184 0.73 -6.48 5.83
N TYR A 185 1.43 -7.13 4.90
CA TYR A 185 1.26 -6.89 3.49
C TYR A 185 -0.12 -7.30 2.97
N GLY A 186 -0.64 -8.46 3.41
CA GLY A 186 -2.00 -8.89 3.07
C GLY A 186 -3.07 -7.92 3.60
N LEU A 187 -2.90 -7.45 4.83
CA LEU A 187 -3.82 -6.48 5.45
C LEU A 187 -3.79 -5.11 4.76
N ILE A 188 -2.64 -4.64 4.24
CA ILE A 188 -2.59 -3.44 3.39
C ILE A 188 -3.54 -3.60 2.20
N TYR A 189 -3.50 -4.74 1.51
CA TYR A 189 -4.37 -4.99 0.37
C TYR A 189 -5.85 -4.95 0.77
N ILE A 190 -6.21 -5.64 1.85
CA ILE A 190 -7.60 -5.66 2.34
C ILE A 190 -8.06 -4.26 2.73
N HIS A 191 -7.22 -3.49 3.46
CA HIS A 191 -7.51 -2.11 3.84
C HIS A 191 -7.81 -1.23 2.62
N VAL A 192 -6.96 -1.29 1.60
CA VAL A 192 -7.13 -0.52 0.36
C VAL A 192 -8.41 -0.94 -0.38
N MET A 193 -8.70 -2.24 -0.45
CA MET A 193 -9.91 -2.75 -1.11
C MET A 193 -11.18 -2.31 -0.40
N LEU A 194 -11.23 -2.31 0.93
CA LEU A 194 -12.39 -1.83 1.71
C LEU A 194 -12.74 -0.36 1.41
N ILE A 195 -11.72 0.45 1.11
CA ILE A 195 -11.91 1.88 0.79
C ILE A 195 -12.26 2.08 -0.68
N MET A 196 -11.56 1.39 -1.59
CA MET A 196 -11.64 1.68 -3.03
C MET A 196 -12.77 0.96 -3.75
N LEU A 197 -13.09 -0.31 -3.38
CA LEU A 197 -14.11 -1.10 -4.07
C LEU A 197 -15.51 -0.47 -4.04
N PRO A 198 -16.01 0.10 -2.93
CA PRO A 198 -17.32 0.73 -2.93
C PRO A 198 -17.42 1.89 -3.93
N ILE A 199 -16.35 2.68 -4.04
CA ILE A 199 -16.30 3.83 -4.96
C ILE A 199 -16.14 3.36 -6.41
N ALA A 200 -15.34 2.31 -6.65
CA ALA A 200 -15.21 1.70 -7.97
C ALA A 200 -16.56 1.18 -8.49
N LYS A 201 -17.36 0.56 -7.62
CA LYS A 201 -18.72 0.07 -7.95
C LYS A 201 -19.72 1.18 -8.32
N CYS A 202 -19.44 2.42 -7.95
CA CYS A 202 -20.20 3.57 -8.43
C CYS A 202 -19.81 4.03 -9.85
N GLY A 203 -19.02 3.23 -10.58
CA GLY A 203 -18.60 3.52 -11.95
C GLY A 203 -17.46 4.52 -12.07
N ASN A 204 -16.79 4.85 -10.97
CA ASN A 204 -15.63 5.74 -11.02
C ASN A 204 -14.42 5.01 -11.62
N LEU A 205 -14.14 5.31 -12.91
CA LEU A 205 -13.08 4.67 -13.70
C LEU A 205 -11.72 4.71 -13.01
N GLN A 206 -11.41 5.78 -12.32
CA GLN A 206 -10.11 5.96 -11.65
C GLN A 206 -9.95 5.03 -10.47
N TYR A 207 -11.02 4.81 -9.69
CA TYR A 207 -11.02 3.83 -8.61
C TYR A 207 -11.01 2.41 -9.14
N ILE A 208 -11.68 2.13 -10.26
CA ILE A 208 -11.59 0.84 -10.96
C ILE A 208 -10.14 0.56 -11.35
N LEU A 209 -9.46 1.50 -12.03
CA LEU A 209 -8.07 1.35 -12.44
C LEU A 209 -7.13 1.15 -11.22
N ASN A 210 -7.33 1.89 -10.14
CA ASN A 210 -6.54 1.68 -8.92
C ASN A 210 -6.76 0.30 -8.32
N VAL A 211 -8.01 -0.18 -8.21
CA VAL A 211 -8.33 -1.55 -7.75
C VAL A 211 -7.60 -2.58 -8.60
N LEU A 212 -7.59 -2.44 -9.92
CA LEU A 212 -6.91 -3.36 -10.83
C LEU A 212 -5.39 -3.34 -10.62
N ILE A 213 -4.78 -2.16 -10.53
CA ILE A 213 -3.32 -2.02 -10.34
C ILE A 213 -2.89 -2.60 -8.99
N TYR A 214 -3.61 -2.28 -7.90
CA TYR A 214 -3.33 -2.86 -6.59
C TYR A 214 -3.46 -4.39 -6.63
N SER A 215 -4.55 -4.90 -7.20
CA SER A 215 -4.81 -6.33 -7.28
C SER A 215 -3.72 -7.05 -8.08
N LEU A 216 -3.32 -6.48 -9.22
CA LEU A 216 -2.24 -7.04 -10.05
C LEU A 216 -0.93 -7.14 -9.26
N VAL A 217 -0.51 -6.04 -8.63
CA VAL A 217 0.74 -5.98 -7.86
C VAL A 217 0.71 -6.96 -6.70
N PHE A 218 -0.36 -7.00 -5.91
CA PHE A 218 -0.43 -7.86 -4.73
C PHE A 218 -0.58 -9.35 -5.09
N LEU A 219 -1.33 -9.70 -6.15
CA LEU A 219 -1.47 -11.08 -6.63
C LEU A 219 -0.17 -11.62 -7.22
N ILE A 220 0.56 -10.82 -8.03
CA ILE A 220 1.88 -11.20 -8.54
C ILE A 220 2.82 -11.49 -7.36
N TYR A 221 2.86 -10.62 -6.35
CA TYR A 221 3.66 -10.87 -5.16
C TYR A 221 3.28 -12.17 -4.45
N ALA A 222 1.98 -12.38 -4.20
CA ALA A 222 1.48 -13.56 -3.52
C ALA A 222 1.88 -14.84 -4.28
N THR A 223 1.70 -14.84 -5.60
CA THR A 223 2.07 -15.96 -6.48
C THR A 223 3.57 -16.24 -6.44
N MET A 224 4.41 -15.20 -6.57
CA MET A 224 5.86 -15.33 -6.46
C MET A 224 6.27 -15.91 -5.09
N ARG A 225 5.63 -15.45 -4.02
CA ARG A 225 5.94 -15.88 -2.66
C ARG A 225 5.52 -17.31 -2.39
N VAL A 226 4.33 -17.70 -2.85
CA VAL A 226 3.82 -19.08 -2.77
C VAL A 226 4.74 -20.02 -3.57
N ASN A 227 5.06 -19.67 -4.82
CA ASN A 227 5.97 -20.45 -5.65
C ASN A 227 7.35 -20.62 -5.01
N LYS A 228 7.91 -19.54 -4.44
CA LYS A 228 9.19 -19.63 -3.71
C LYS A 228 9.11 -20.55 -2.50
N ALA A 229 7.97 -20.62 -1.82
CA ALA A 229 7.78 -21.50 -0.67
C ALA A 229 7.58 -22.96 -1.10
N LEU A 230 6.74 -23.21 -2.10
CA LEU A 230 6.43 -24.56 -2.60
C LEU A 230 7.64 -25.22 -3.28
N ASN A 231 8.43 -24.45 -4.01
CA ASN A 231 9.60 -24.94 -4.75
C ASN A 231 10.91 -24.87 -3.94
N LYS A 232 10.83 -24.76 -2.61
CA LYS A 232 12.01 -24.60 -1.75
C LYS A 232 12.91 -25.85 -1.78
N LYS A 233 12.31 -27.05 -1.81
CA LYS A 233 13.05 -28.33 -1.80
C LYS A 233 13.20 -28.90 -3.20
N VAL A 234 12.11 -29.03 -3.94
CA VAL A 234 12.05 -29.59 -5.30
C VAL A 234 11.19 -28.68 -6.17
N PHE A 235 11.70 -28.34 -7.35
CA PHE A 235 10.93 -27.59 -8.34
C PHE A 235 9.84 -28.48 -8.93
N ASN A 236 8.60 -27.99 -8.91
CA ASN A 236 7.45 -28.67 -9.51
C ASN A 236 6.74 -27.70 -10.48
N LYS A 237 6.85 -28.00 -11.77
CA LYS A 237 6.27 -27.21 -12.85
C LYS A 237 4.74 -27.12 -12.74
N SER A 238 4.07 -28.24 -12.45
CA SER A 238 2.61 -28.29 -12.32
C SER A 238 2.13 -27.37 -11.20
N ARG A 239 2.70 -27.46 -9.99
CA ARG A 239 2.34 -26.55 -8.88
C ARG A 239 2.56 -25.09 -9.20
N THR A 240 3.63 -24.79 -9.94
CA THR A 240 3.93 -23.42 -10.36
C THR A 240 2.87 -22.92 -11.34
N VAL A 241 2.51 -23.71 -12.35
CA VAL A 241 1.44 -23.37 -13.31
C VAL A 241 0.11 -23.20 -12.59
N THR A 242 -0.27 -24.13 -11.70
CA THR A 242 -1.51 -24.02 -10.93
C THR A 242 -1.60 -22.73 -10.14
N SER A 243 -0.50 -22.30 -9.49
CA SER A 243 -0.52 -21.04 -8.71
C SER A 243 -0.69 -19.79 -9.60
N TYR A 244 -0.16 -19.79 -10.82
CA TYR A 244 -0.41 -18.70 -11.79
C TYR A 244 -1.86 -18.74 -12.30
N CYS A 245 -2.42 -19.92 -12.59
CA CYS A 245 -3.82 -20.04 -12.99
C CYS A 245 -4.76 -19.51 -11.91
N ILE A 246 -4.52 -19.86 -10.63
CA ILE A 246 -5.31 -19.35 -9.50
C ILE A 246 -5.22 -17.81 -9.43
N ALA A 247 -4.04 -17.23 -9.61
CA ALA A 247 -3.86 -15.79 -9.58
C ALA A 247 -4.61 -15.09 -10.74
N VAL A 248 -4.58 -15.66 -11.94
CA VAL A 248 -5.33 -15.14 -13.10
C VAL A 248 -6.83 -15.20 -12.86
N VAL A 249 -7.36 -16.32 -12.35
CA VAL A 249 -8.78 -16.46 -12.02
C VAL A 249 -9.17 -15.46 -10.93
N ALA A 250 -8.38 -15.33 -9.86
CA ALA A 250 -8.63 -14.36 -8.79
C ALA A 250 -8.65 -12.91 -9.34
N PHE A 251 -7.71 -12.57 -10.21
CA PHE A 251 -7.68 -11.25 -10.85
C PHE A 251 -8.91 -11.01 -11.73
N ALA A 252 -9.32 -12.00 -12.53
CA ALA A 252 -10.53 -11.92 -13.36
C ALA A 252 -11.79 -11.74 -12.49
N CYS A 253 -11.92 -12.48 -11.38
CA CYS A 253 -13.03 -12.33 -10.45
C CYS A 253 -13.08 -10.92 -9.81
N ILE A 254 -11.93 -10.39 -9.38
CA ILE A 254 -11.84 -9.03 -8.82
C ILE A 254 -12.21 -7.99 -9.88
N THR A 255 -11.74 -8.15 -11.11
CA THR A 255 -12.06 -7.26 -12.22
C THR A 255 -13.56 -7.28 -12.52
N ALA A 256 -14.14 -8.46 -12.65
CA ALA A 256 -15.59 -8.61 -12.88
C ALA A 256 -16.39 -7.96 -11.74
N TYR A 257 -15.99 -8.19 -10.49
CA TYR A 257 -16.66 -7.60 -9.33
C TYR A 257 -16.54 -6.07 -9.29
N ALA A 258 -15.39 -5.50 -9.63
CA ALA A 258 -15.18 -4.06 -9.67
C ALA A 258 -15.96 -3.37 -10.80
N LEU A 259 -16.19 -4.08 -11.92
CA LEU A 259 -16.95 -3.58 -13.06
C LEU A 259 -18.46 -3.78 -12.92
N MET A 260 -18.94 -4.61 -12.00
CA MET A 260 -20.37 -4.78 -11.75
C MET A 260 -20.98 -3.49 -11.20
N PRO A 261 -22.04 -2.93 -11.85
CA PRO A 261 -22.70 -1.72 -11.36
C PRO A 261 -23.32 -1.97 -9.99
N SER A 262 -23.25 -0.97 -9.12
CA SER A 262 -23.90 -1.02 -7.80
C SER A 262 -25.42 -1.14 -7.96
N LEU A 263 -26.09 -1.74 -6.96
CA LEU A 263 -27.58 -1.82 -6.95
C LEU A 263 -28.22 -0.43 -7.01
N ALA A 264 -27.62 0.57 -6.39
CA ALA A 264 -28.09 1.96 -6.46
C ALA A 264 -28.04 2.51 -7.89
N GLN A 265 -27.01 2.20 -8.66
CA GLN A 265 -26.86 2.64 -10.03
C GLN A 265 -27.83 1.92 -11.00
N LYS A 266 -28.14 0.64 -10.72
CA LYS A 266 -29.19 -0.10 -11.45
C LYS A 266 -30.56 0.49 -11.19
N ASN A 267 -30.86 0.87 -9.95
CA ASN A 267 -32.16 1.46 -9.59
C ASN A 267 -32.36 2.85 -10.21
N THR A 268 -31.33 3.69 -10.23
CA THR A 268 -31.40 5.01 -10.90
C THR A 268 -31.56 4.88 -12.41
N ALA A 269 -30.87 3.95 -13.06
CA ALA A 269 -31.01 3.68 -14.49
C ALA A 269 -32.40 3.12 -14.85
N SER A 270 -32.98 2.27 -13.99
CA SER A 270 -34.34 1.74 -14.18
C SER A 270 -35.42 2.81 -13.96
N ALA A 271 -35.22 3.71 -12.98
CA ALA A 271 -36.13 4.83 -12.73
C ALA A 271 -36.10 5.87 -13.86
N SER A 272 -34.92 6.15 -14.43
CA SER A 272 -34.77 7.02 -15.61
C SER A 272 -35.45 6.45 -16.86
N LYS A 273 -35.33 5.13 -17.12
CA LYS A 273 -36.04 4.48 -18.22
C LYS A 273 -37.56 4.50 -18.05
N ARG A 274 -38.09 4.41 -16.84
CA ARG A 274 -39.55 4.51 -16.57
C ARG A 274 -40.10 5.91 -16.73
N LYS A 275 -39.27 6.96 -16.67
CA LYS A 275 -39.73 8.35 -16.89
C LYS A 275 -39.70 8.76 -18.36
N ASN A 276 -39.02 8.02 -19.22
CA ASN A 276 -38.85 8.31 -20.63
C ASN A 276 -39.76 7.40 -21.54
N ASN A 277 -40.50 6.48 -20.93
CA ASN A 277 -41.59 5.72 -21.57
C ASN A 277 -42.93 6.21 -20.96
#